data_1f7483f18651b60374a4ca7ae2241bd4
#
_entry.id   1f7483f18651b60374a4ca7ae2241bd4
#
_cell.length_a   1.000
_cell.length_b   1.000
_cell.length_c   1.000
_cell.angle_alpha   90.00
_cell.angle_beta   90.00
_cell.angle_gamma   90.00
#
_symmetry.space_group_name_H-M   'P 1'
#
loop_
_entity.id
_entity.type
_entity.pdbx_description
1 polymer ?
#
loop_
_entity_poly.entity_id
_entity_poly.type
_entity_poly.pdbx_seq_one_letter_code
_entity_poly.pdbx_strand_id
1 'polypeptide(L)'
;MNPRERQFSVYASEEAALAGTGKEFRDLREVRTYVDDLIGSAWWADRWPHIEAIPVARTRSGRFSGYAVGESGEIRIGSLQEPVVLHEVAHVVTPEAGHGPAFVEALLALVRERLGFHAYGALLAELRHRHVVGEVDAE
;
A
#
# COMPACT_ATOMS: atom_id res chain seq x y z
N MET A 1 -3.78 20.63 4.94
CA MET A 1 -4.14 19.36 5.61
C MET A 1 -2.97 18.90 6.46
N ASN A 2 -3.20 18.69 7.74
CA ASN A 2 -2.13 18.20 8.63
C ASN A 2 -1.92 16.68 8.44
N PRO A 3 -0.83 16.10 8.98
CA PRO A 3 -0.56 14.67 8.77
C PRO A 3 -1.67 13.73 9.22
N ARG A 4 -2.37 14.06 10.29
CA ARG A 4 -3.46 13.23 10.80
C ARG A 4 -4.68 13.26 9.88
N GLU A 5 -5.04 14.44 9.39
CA GLU A 5 -6.12 14.59 8.41
C GLU A 5 -5.77 13.87 7.11
N ARG A 6 -4.52 13.96 6.69
CA ARG A 6 -4.02 13.29 5.49
C ARG A 6 -4.10 11.78 5.65
N GLN A 7 -3.68 11.24 6.78
CA GLN A 7 -3.78 9.81 7.07
C GLN A 7 -5.23 9.34 6.98
N PHE A 8 -6.14 10.07 7.63
CA PHE A 8 -7.57 9.75 7.59
C PHE A 8 -8.08 9.75 6.15
N SER A 9 -7.72 10.77 5.37
CA SER A 9 -8.19 10.90 3.98
C SER A 9 -7.65 9.79 3.08
N VAL A 10 -6.39 9.35 3.30
CA VAL A 10 -5.82 8.23 2.57
C VAL A 10 -6.58 6.94 2.90
N TYR A 11 -6.79 6.63 4.18
CA TYR A 11 -7.53 5.44 4.58
C TYR A 11 -8.96 5.45 4.06
N ALA A 12 -9.64 6.60 4.13
CA ALA A 12 -11.01 6.72 3.62
C ALA A 12 -11.06 6.51 2.10
N SER A 13 -10.05 6.98 1.37
CA SER A 13 -9.95 6.79 -0.07
C SER A 13 -9.75 5.32 -0.43
N GLU A 14 -8.85 4.65 0.29
CA GLU A 14 -8.61 3.22 0.09
C GLU A 14 -9.87 2.39 0.38
N GLU A 15 -10.56 2.68 1.47
CA GLU A 15 -11.79 1.98 1.80
C GLU A 15 -12.86 2.18 0.73
N ALA A 16 -13.04 3.41 0.27
CA ALA A 16 -14.04 3.71 -0.76
C ALA A 16 -13.71 3.05 -2.11
N ALA A 17 -12.44 3.01 -2.48
CA ALA A 17 -12.02 2.54 -3.80
C ALA A 17 -11.70 1.05 -3.84
N LEU A 18 -11.16 0.49 -2.77
CA LEU A 18 -10.54 -0.83 -2.79
C LEU A 18 -11.22 -1.87 -1.90
N ALA A 19 -12.23 -1.51 -1.11
CA ALA A 19 -12.94 -2.48 -0.28
C ALA A 19 -13.49 -3.61 -1.14
N GLY A 20 -13.19 -4.85 -0.78
CA GLY A 20 -13.62 -6.02 -1.53
C GLY A 20 -12.88 -6.27 -2.84
N THR A 21 -11.83 -5.48 -3.11
CA THR A 21 -11.02 -5.62 -4.32
C THR A 21 -9.75 -6.41 -4.01
N GLY A 22 -9.33 -7.24 -4.95
CA GLY A 22 -8.11 -8.03 -4.82
C GLY A 22 -8.32 -9.32 -4.05
N LYS A 23 -7.21 -9.97 -3.75
CA LYS A 23 -7.21 -11.29 -3.10
C LYS A 23 -7.43 -11.19 -1.61
N GLU A 24 -8.07 -12.22 -1.08
CA GLU A 24 -8.09 -12.48 0.34
C GLU A 24 -7.20 -13.71 0.58
N PHE A 25 -6.15 -13.53 1.37
CA PHE A 25 -5.19 -14.58 1.62
C PHE A 25 -5.68 -15.51 2.73
N ARG A 26 -5.36 -16.80 2.62
CA ARG A 26 -5.78 -17.80 3.62
C ARG A 26 -4.94 -17.73 4.90
N ASP A 27 -3.67 -17.39 4.75
CA ASP A 27 -2.72 -17.40 5.86
C ASP A 27 -1.50 -16.52 5.55
N LEU A 28 -0.63 -16.40 6.53
CA LEU A 28 0.57 -15.59 6.42
C LEU A 28 1.56 -16.14 5.37
N ARG A 29 1.60 -17.45 5.21
CA ARG A 29 2.46 -18.07 4.21
C ARG A 29 2.11 -17.59 2.81
N GLU A 30 0.83 -17.50 2.51
CA GLU A 30 0.34 -17.04 1.23
C GLU A 30 0.72 -15.57 0.99
N VAL A 31 0.63 -14.75 2.05
CA VAL A 31 1.08 -13.34 1.99
C VAL A 31 2.58 -13.26 1.70
N ARG A 32 3.38 -14.07 2.39
CA ARG A 32 4.83 -14.09 2.18
C ARG A 32 5.20 -14.45 0.75
N THR A 33 4.54 -15.46 0.20
CA THR A 33 4.76 -15.87 -1.19
C THR A 33 4.40 -14.73 -2.13
N TYR A 34 3.28 -14.06 -1.89
CA TYR A 34 2.84 -12.93 -2.68
C TYR A 34 3.88 -11.79 -2.67
N VAL A 35 4.37 -11.44 -1.48
CA VAL A 35 5.35 -10.37 -1.33
C VAL A 35 6.67 -10.76 -1.99
N ASP A 36 7.12 -12.01 -1.84
CA ASP A 36 8.34 -12.50 -2.47
C ASP A 36 8.23 -12.45 -4.00
N ASP A 37 7.09 -12.83 -4.55
CA ASP A 37 6.85 -12.78 -5.99
C ASP A 37 6.85 -11.33 -6.51
N LEU A 38 6.28 -10.42 -5.75
CA LEU A 38 6.30 -9.00 -6.08
C LEU A 38 7.73 -8.47 -6.13
N ILE A 39 8.51 -8.73 -5.10
CA ILE A 39 9.91 -8.31 -5.01
C ILE A 39 10.77 -8.95 -6.10
N GLY A 40 10.48 -10.19 -6.46
CA GLY A 40 11.19 -10.90 -7.51
C GLY A 40 10.84 -10.47 -8.93
N SER A 41 9.87 -9.58 -9.11
CA SER A 41 9.43 -9.17 -10.44
C SER A 41 10.36 -8.14 -11.08
N ALA A 42 10.38 -8.11 -12.41
CA ALA A 42 11.14 -7.10 -13.16
C ALA A 42 10.62 -5.69 -12.88
N TRP A 43 9.30 -5.56 -12.71
CA TRP A 43 8.65 -4.30 -12.36
C TRP A 43 9.22 -3.70 -11.06
N TRP A 44 9.42 -4.54 -10.04
CA TRP A 44 10.01 -4.13 -8.76
C TRP A 44 11.47 -3.74 -8.91
N ALA A 45 12.24 -4.55 -9.65
CA ALA A 45 13.66 -4.31 -9.86
C ALA A 45 13.94 -2.96 -10.52
N ASP A 46 13.04 -2.50 -11.39
CA ASP A 46 13.17 -1.19 -12.04
C ASP A 46 12.93 -0.03 -11.07
N ARG A 47 12.19 -0.26 -9.99
CA ARG A 47 11.78 0.80 -9.05
C ARG A 47 12.57 0.78 -7.74
N TRP A 48 12.66 -0.36 -7.12
CA TRP A 48 13.27 -0.49 -5.79
C TRP A 48 14.28 -1.64 -5.74
N PRO A 49 15.34 -1.57 -6.60
CA PRO A 49 16.29 -2.69 -6.72
C PRO A 49 17.08 -2.98 -5.45
N HIS A 50 17.16 -2.00 -4.54
CA HIS A 50 17.88 -2.13 -3.29
C HIS A 50 17.09 -2.89 -2.20
N ILE A 51 15.79 -3.13 -2.42
CA ILE A 51 14.96 -3.87 -1.48
C ILE A 51 14.77 -5.28 -2.01
N GLU A 52 15.47 -6.24 -1.39
CA GLU A 52 15.50 -7.62 -1.84
C GLU A 52 14.58 -8.55 -1.05
N ALA A 53 14.11 -8.10 0.12
CA ALA A 53 13.22 -8.88 0.96
C ALA A 53 12.42 -7.95 1.87
N ILE A 54 11.20 -8.36 2.19
CA ILE A 54 10.36 -7.67 3.17
C ILE A 54 9.81 -8.74 4.11
N PRO A 55 10.29 -8.79 5.37
CA PRO A 55 9.72 -9.71 6.36
C PRO A 55 8.26 -9.38 6.63
N VAL A 56 7.43 -10.40 6.73
CA VAL A 56 6.00 -10.25 7.00
C VAL A 56 5.65 -11.04 8.25
N ALA A 57 5.01 -10.38 9.21
CA ALA A 57 4.55 -10.98 10.45
C ALA A 57 3.07 -10.66 10.67
N ARG A 58 2.45 -11.40 11.57
CA ARG A 58 1.07 -11.17 11.97
C ARG A 58 1.02 -10.25 13.18
N THR A 59 0.14 -9.25 13.18
CA THR A 59 -0.13 -8.48 14.37
C THR A 59 -1.34 -9.06 15.10
N ARG A 60 -1.32 -8.99 16.43
CA ARG A 60 -2.44 -9.42 17.27
C ARG A 60 -3.50 -8.34 17.43
N SER A 61 -3.17 -7.12 17.06
CA SER A 61 -4.09 -6.01 17.20
C SER A 61 -5.19 -6.10 16.16
N GLY A 62 -6.42 -6.36 16.59
CA GLY A 62 -7.58 -6.30 15.72
C GLY A 62 -7.98 -4.87 15.36
N ARG A 63 -7.30 -3.89 15.92
CA ARG A 63 -7.61 -2.48 15.77
C ARG A 63 -7.06 -1.88 14.46
N PHE A 64 -5.94 -2.41 13.98
CA PHE A 64 -5.28 -1.96 12.76
C PHE A 64 -5.17 -3.07 11.76
N SER A 65 -5.39 -2.75 10.49
CA SER A 65 -5.25 -3.69 9.39
C SER A 65 -3.80 -4.15 9.22
N GLY A 66 -2.86 -3.27 9.55
CA GLY A 66 -1.44 -3.56 9.47
C GLY A 66 -0.60 -2.34 9.75
N TYR A 67 0.71 -2.53 9.85
CA TYR A 67 1.66 -1.43 9.95
C TYR A 67 3.04 -1.89 9.49
N ALA A 68 3.85 -0.92 9.04
CA ALA A 68 5.24 -1.15 8.68
C ALA A 68 6.12 -0.76 9.86
N VAL A 69 7.18 -1.56 10.10
CA VAL A 69 8.17 -1.27 11.13
C VAL A 69 9.34 -0.59 10.44
N GLY A 70 9.47 0.73 10.63
CA GLY A 70 10.35 1.60 9.86
C GLY A 70 11.74 1.08 9.52
N GLU A 71 12.66 1.05 10.50
CA GLU A 71 14.05 0.72 10.22
C GLU A 71 14.31 -0.73 9.83
N SER A 72 13.46 -1.65 10.27
CA SER A 72 13.63 -3.07 9.95
C SER A 72 13.07 -3.43 8.57
N GLY A 73 12.27 -2.56 7.98
CA GLY A 73 11.58 -2.86 6.72
C GLY A 73 10.56 -3.99 6.84
N GLU A 74 10.22 -4.39 8.06
CA GLU A 74 9.23 -5.42 8.32
C GLU A 74 7.83 -4.86 8.24
N ILE A 75 6.88 -5.67 7.74
CA ILE A 75 5.46 -5.32 7.83
C ILE A 75 4.75 -6.30 8.75
N ARG A 76 3.75 -5.81 9.46
CA ARG A 76 2.90 -6.62 10.34
C ARG A 76 1.45 -6.36 9.97
N ILE A 77 0.73 -7.42 9.66
CA ILE A 77 -0.64 -7.31 9.17
C ILE A 77 -1.62 -8.04 10.08
N GLY A 78 -2.77 -7.42 10.29
CA GLY A 78 -3.90 -8.04 11.00
C GLY A 78 -4.98 -8.52 10.05
N SER A 79 -5.01 -7.96 8.84
CA SER A 79 -5.97 -8.32 7.81
C SER A 79 -5.25 -8.97 6.63
N LEU A 80 -5.76 -10.10 6.18
CA LEU A 80 -5.15 -10.88 5.09
C LEU A 80 -5.72 -10.48 3.73
N GLN A 81 -5.81 -9.18 3.49
CA GLN A 81 -6.34 -8.63 2.25
C GLN A 81 -5.25 -7.95 1.43
N GLU A 82 -5.29 -8.16 0.13
CA GLU A 82 -4.27 -7.63 -0.79
C GLU A 82 -4.07 -6.12 -0.68
N PRO A 83 -5.14 -5.28 -0.62
CA PRO A 83 -4.94 -3.83 -0.48
C PRO A 83 -4.19 -3.44 0.79
N VAL A 84 -4.40 -4.15 1.89
CA VAL A 84 -3.70 -3.90 3.15
C VAL A 84 -2.22 -4.22 3.00
N VAL A 85 -1.89 -5.34 2.37
CA VAL A 85 -0.49 -5.71 2.11
C VAL A 85 0.20 -4.66 1.24
N LEU A 86 -0.46 -4.19 0.18
CA LEU A 86 0.11 -3.17 -0.71
C LEU A 86 0.32 -1.84 0.01
N HIS A 87 -0.59 -1.46 0.91
CA HIS A 87 -0.45 -0.26 1.72
C HIS A 87 0.82 -0.33 2.59
N GLU A 88 1.04 -1.46 3.26
CA GLU A 88 2.22 -1.61 4.10
C GLU A 88 3.51 -1.71 3.28
N VAL A 89 3.47 -2.35 2.13
CA VAL A 89 4.62 -2.37 1.21
C VAL A 89 4.98 -0.94 0.76
N ALA A 90 3.97 -0.11 0.48
CA ALA A 90 4.20 1.29 0.12
C ALA A 90 4.95 2.06 1.22
N HIS A 91 4.64 1.77 2.49
CA HIS A 91 5.39 2.36 3.61
C HIS A 91 6.85 1.89 3.64
N VAL A 92 7.12 0.63 3.36
CA VAL A 92 8.48 0.11 3.36
C VAL A 92 9.34 0.78 2.31
N VAL A 93 8.79 1.01 1.12
CA VAL A 93 9.55 1.63 0.02
C VAL A 93 9.67 3.16 0.15
N THR A 94 8.91 3.76 1.08
CA THR A 94 8.95 5.20 1.36
C THR A 94 9.01 5.45 2.87
N PRO A 95 10.08 4.98 3.55
CA PRO A 95 10.09 4.88 5.02
C PRO A 95 9.94 6.21 5.76
N GLU A 96 10.28 7.33 5.13
CA GLU A 96 10.23 8.63 5.78
C GLU A 96 9.05 9.50 5.33
N ALA A 97 8.22 8.98 4.44
CA ALA A 97 7.18 9.76 3.79
C ALA A 97 5.88 9.89 4.59
N GLY A 98 5.67 9.05 5.60
CA GLY A 98 4.35 8.95 6.25
C GLY A 98 3.29 8.63 5.20
N HIS A 99 2.24 9.44 5.12
CA HIS A 99 1.24 9.35 4.06
C HIS A 99 1.36 10.52 3.07
N GLY A 100 2.58 11.07 2.93
CA GLY A 100 2.86 12.16 2.03
C GLY A 100 2.89 11.76 0.56
N PRO A 101 3.26 12.71 -0.33
CA PRO A 101 3.19 12.46 -1.79
C PRO A 101 3.96 11.24 -2.26
N ALA A 102 5.15 10.99 -1.72
CA ALA A 102 5.95 9.82 -2.12
C ALA A 102 5.26 8.51 -1.78
N PHE A 103 4.65 8.42 -0.59
CA PHE A 103 3.87 7.25 -0.20
C PHE A 103 2.69 7.03 -1.16
N VAL A 104 1.92 8.09 -1.41
CA VAL A 104 0.74 8.01 -2.28
C VAL A 104 1.13 7.58 -3.69
N GLU A 105 2.22 8.10 -4.22
CA GLU A 105 2.73 7.71 -5.52
C GLU A 105 3.10 6.23 -5.56
N ALA A 106 3.81 5.75 -4.54
CA ALA A 106 4.18 4.33 -4.44
C ALA A 106 2.95 3.44 -4.32
N LEU A 107 1.98 3.83 -3.49
CA LEU A 107 0.73 3.09 -3.33
C LEU A 107 -0.03 2.99 -4.65
N LEU A 108 -0.17 4.10 -5.36
CA LEU A 108 -0.84 4.12 -6.66
C LEU A 108 -0.14 3.22 -7.67
N ALA A 109 1.19 3.22 -7.70
CA ALA A 109 1.95 2.36 -8.58
C ALA A 109 1.74 0.88 -8.26
N LEU A 110 1.75 0.51 -6.98
CA LEU A 110 1.51 -0.86 -6.53
C LEU A 110 0.09 -1.33 -6.84
N VAL A 111 -0.88 -0.48 -6.60
CA VAL A 111 -2.28 -0.79 -6.90
C VAL A 111 -2.47 -1.02 -8.40
N ARG A 112 -1.90 -0.15 -9.23
CA ARG A 112 -1.99 -0.32 -10.69
C ARG A 112 -1.37 -1.64 -11.14
N GLU A 113 -0.19 -1.98 -10.60
CA GLU A 113 0.52 -3.20 -10.99
C GLU A 113 -0.21 -4.46 -10.55
N ARG A 114 -0.76 -4.48 -9.33
CA ARG A 114 -1.33 -5.70 -8.74
C ARG A 114 -2.84 -5.80 -8.79
N LEU A 115 -3.55 -4.70 -8.67
CA LEU A 115 -5.01 -4.69 -8.69
C LEU A 115 -5.59 -4.25 -10.03
N GLY A 116 -4.76 -3.66 -10.90
CA GLY A 116 -5.15 -3.30 -12.24
C GLY A 116 -5.53 -1.84 -12.42
N PHE A 117 -5.74 -1.46 -13.67
CA PHE A 117 -5.98 -0.08 -14.06
C PHE A 117 -7.30 0.47 -13.50
N HIS A 118 -8.33 -0.36 -13.43
CA HIS A 118 -9.62 0.07 -12.90
C HIS A 118 -9.52 0.45 -11.41
N ALA A 119 -8.89 -0.40 -10.60
CA ALA A 119 -8.68 -0.12 -9.19
C ALA A 119 -7.81 1.11 -8.98
N TYR A 120 -6.77 1.26 -9.79
CA TYR A 120 -5.91 2.43 -9.79
C TYR A 120 -6.72 3.71 -10.04
N GLY A 121 -7.55 3.71 -11.07
CA GLY A 121 -8.38 4.87 -11.41
C GLY A 121 -9.36 5.22 -10.32
N ALA A 122 -9.99 4.21 -9.72
CA ALA A 122 -10.93 4.42 -8.62
C ALA A 122 -10.23 5.05 -7.41
N LEU A 123 -9.06 4.54 -7.04
CA LEU A 123 -8.30 5.09 -5.92
C LEU A 123 -7.84 6.52 -6.21
N LEU A 124 -7.34 6.77 -7.40
CA LEU A 124 -6.90 8.11 -7.79
C LEU A 124 -8.05 9.12 -7.70
N ALA A 125 -9.24 8.73 -8.17
CA ALA A 125 -10.41 9.59 -8.11
C ALA A 125 -10.80 9.93 -6.67
N GLU A 126 -10.76 8.95 -5.76
CA GLU A 126 -11.06 9.18 -4.34
C GLU A 126 -10.02 10.07 -3.67
N LEU A 127 -8.74 9.87 -4.01
CA LEU A 127 -7.66 10.70 -3.47
C LEU A 127 -7.78 12.16 -3.93
N ARG A 128 -8.17 12.38 -5.18
CA ARG A 128 -8.43 13.72 -5.71
C ARG A 128 -9.64 14.35 -5.03
N HIS A 129 -10.70 13.59 -4.87
CA HIS A 129 -11.93 14.06 -4.23
C HIS A 129 -11.66 14.56 -2.81
N ARG A 130 -10.73 13.90 -2.11
CA ARG A 130 -10.34 14.26 -0.73
C ARG A 130 -9.15 15.21 -0.67
N HIS A 131 -8.72 15.74 -1.81
CA HIS A 131 -7.60 16.69 -1.92
C HIS A 131 -6.26 16.14 -1.43
N VAL A 132 -6.09 14.82 -1.44
CA VAL A 132 -4.79 14.19 -1.16
C VAL A 132 -3.85 14.35 -2.35
N VAL A 133 -4.41 14.28 -3.56
CA VAL A 133 -3.72 14.51 -4.82
C VAL A 133 -4.40 15.66 -5.52
N GLY A 134 -3.61 16.59 -6.07
CA GLY A 134 -4.15 17.72 -6.80
C GLY A 134 -4.62 17.34 -8.21
N GLU A 135 -5.56 18.10 -8.75
CA GLU A 135 -6.06 17.88 -10.10
C GLU A 135 -5.00 18.12 -11.17
N VAL A 136 -4.08 19.05 -10.89
CA VAL A 136 -2.97 19.39 -11.79
C VAL A 136 -2.09 18.19 -12.06
N ASP A 137 -1.96 17.31 -11.08
CA ASP A 137 -1.14 16.11 -11.17
C ASP A 137 -1.70 15.11 -12.20
N ALA A 138 -2.92 15.29 -12.62
CA ALA A 138 -3.56 14.45 -13.62
C ALA A 138 -3.06 14.72 -15.04
N GLU A 139 -2.42 15.85 -15.23
CA GLU A 139 -1.88 16.23 -16.52
C GLU A 139 -0.45 15.75 -16.68
#